data_8b70053816ac4e292e234c370dee371f
#
_entry.id   8b70053816ac4e292e234c370dee371f
#
_cell.length_a   1.000
_cell.length_b   1.000
_cell.length_c   1.000
_cell.angle_alpha   90.00
_cell.angle_beta   90.00
_cell.angle_gamma   90.00
#
_symmetry.space_group_name_H-M   'P 1'
#
loop_
_entity.id
_entity.type
_entity.pdbx_description
1 polymer ?
#
loop_
_entity_poly.entity_id
_entity_poly.type
_entity_poly.pdbx_seq_one_letter_code
_entity_poly.pdbx_strand_id
1 'polypeptide(L)'
;SALFKISPSDTLKIVQELYEKKLVTYPRTDARVLSTAVAKEIGRNISGLKNFQPVAAWAQGAMDSGTYKGIAKTKYVNDKQITDHYAIIPTGQGFGALKSLAPTALKVYEIICRRFLSIFYPAAEYQKVAMTLTKNGEKLFANFKYLISEGYLKVSANSFSKKKDEPKYSQEFIERLANVKKGDKLSVQSIEIKEGETSPPKRYNSGSLILTMENAGQFIEDEDLREQIKGAGIGTSATRDGIITKLEANKYISLNKKTQIVTPTFLGEIIYDIVYYSINGLLRADLTASWEKGLEGVAEGQISKEEYTQKMTTYVTQYTNRVKQIPVSYTHLTLPTKLEV
;
A
#
# COMPACT_ATOMS: atom_id res chain seq x y z
N SER A 1 -7.88 -0.17 -5.69
CA SER A 1 -7.95 -1.03 -6.91
C SER A 1 -8.54 -2.41 -6.62
N ALA A 2 -8.14 -3.11 -5.54
CA ALA A 2 -8.61 -4.48 -5.25
C ALA A 2 -10.14 -4.60 -5.16
N LEU A 3 -10.83 -3.64 -4.54
CA LEU A 3 -12.26 -3.67 -4.33
C LEU A 3 -13.06 -3.48 -5.63
N PHE A 4 -12.60 -2.62 -6.53
CA PHE A 4 -13.29 -2.29 -7.80
C PHE A 4 -12.64 -2.95 -9.01
N LYS A 5 -11.51 -3.64 -8.84
CA LYS A 5 -10.72 -4.24 -9.92
C LYS A 5 -10.35 -3.21 -11.01
N ILE A 6 -10.05 -1.99 -10.60
CA ILE A 6 -9.56 -0.91 -11.46
C ILE A 6 -8.07 -0.68 -11.24
N SER A 7 -7.39 -0.16 -12.27
CA SER A 7 -5.96 0.15 -12.19
C SER A 7 -5.67 1.29 -11.21
N PRO A 8 -4.43 1.44 -10.73
CA PRO A 8 -4.02 2.64 -9.99
C PRO A 8 -4.22 3.92 -10.80
N SER A 9 -3.95 3.90 -12.12
CA SER A 9 -4.20 5.01 -13.03
C SER A 9 -5.66 5.43 -13.03
N ASP A 10 -6.58 4.48 -13.19
CA ASP A 10 -8.02 4.78 -13.16
C ASP A 10 -8.45 5.27 -11.78
N THR A 11 -7.87 4.72 -10.71
CA THR A 11 -8.10 5.20 -9.35
C THR A 11 -7.67 6.65 -9.21
N LEU A 12 -6.47 6.99 -9.69
CA LEU A 12 -5.95 8.36 -9.65
C LEU A 12 -6.82 9.32 -10.48
N LYS A 13 -7.25 8.92 -11.68
CA LYS A 13 -8.17 9.72 -12.51
C LYS A 13 -9.48 10.03 -11.78
N ILE A 14 -10.06 9.03 -11.13
CA ILE A 14 -11.29 9.22 -10.34
C ILE A 14 -11.04 10.19 -9.18
N VAL A 15 -9.95 10.04 -8.43
CA VAL A 15 -9.67 10.93 -7.29
C VAL A 15 -9.30 12.33 -7.77
N GLN A 16 -8.66 12.47 -8.95
CA GLN A 16 -8.41 13.74 -9.60
C GLN A 16 -9.74 14.44 -9.97
N GLU A 17 -10.70 13.71 -10.54
CA GLU A 17 -12.05 14.24 -10.81
C GLU A 17 -12.73 14.72 -9.52
N LEU A 18 -12.64 13.94 -8.43
CA LEU A 18 -13.19 14.33 -7.14
C LEU A 18 -12.52 15.61 -6.59
N TYR A 19 -11.23 15.77 -6.78
CA TYR A 19 -10.49 16.97 -6.41
C TYR A 19 -10.94 18.21 -7.22
N GLU A 20 -11.03 18.08 -8.54
CA GLU A 20 -11.47 19.16 -9.42
C GLU A 20 -12.91 19.62 -9.09
N LYS A 21 -13.75 18.69 -8.65
CA LYS A 21 -15.09 18.96 -8.12
C LYS A 21 -15.10 19.42 -6.66
N LYS A 22 -13.95 19.70 -6.07
CA LYS A 22 -13.77 20.19 -4.68
C LYS A 22 -14.32 19.24 -3.60
N LEU A 23 -14.44 17.96 -3.89
CA LEU A 23 -14.94 16.94 -2.95
C LEU A 23 -13.83 16.41 -2.03
N VAL A 24 -12.60 16.34 -2.53
CA VAL A 24 -11.42 15.86 -1.78
C VAL A 24 -10.24 16.82 -1.94
N THR A 25 -9.22 16.65 -1.11
CA THR A 25 -7.96 17.37 -1.21
C THR A 25 -7.07 16.80 -2.32
N TYR A 26 -5.94 17.42 -2.60
CA TYR A 26 -5.06 17.09 -3.71
C TYR A 26 -4.61 15.62 -3.69
N PRO A 27 -4.78 14.87 -4.81
CA PRO A 27 -4.63 13.42 -4.81
C PRO A 27 -3.20 12.90 -4.97
N ARG A 28 -2.27 13.70 -5.48
CA ARG A 28 -0.88 13.26 -5.69
C ARG A 28 -0.03 13.58 -4.49
N THR A 29 -0.17 12.78 -3.46
CA THR A 29 0.57 12.90 -2.21
C THR A 29 0.97 11.53 -1.67
N ASP A 30 2.15 11.44 -1.09
CA ASP A 30 2.62 10.27 -0.34
C ASP A 30 2.24 10.36 1.14
N ALA A 31 1.82 11.55 1.62
CA ALA A 31 1.46 11.77 3.01
C ALA A 31 0.23 10.95 3.42
N ARG A 32 0.32 10.33 4.59
CA ARG A 32 -0.75 9.56 5.23
C ARG A 32 -1.26 10.21 6.50
N VAL A 33 -0.81 11.45 6.75
CA VAL A 33 -1.09 12.23 7.95
C VAL A 33 -1.62 13.60 7.57
N LEU A 34 -2.21 14.28 8.55
CA LEU A 34 -2.72 15.64 8.45
C LEU A 34 -1.70 16.63 9.00
N SER A 35 -1.75 17.87 8.56
CA SER A 35 -1.00 18.97 9.17
C SER A 35 -1.71 19.51 10.41
N THR A 36 -0.95 20.14 11.29
CA THR A 36 -1.49 20.86 12.45
C THR A 36 -2.48 21.96 12.03
N ALA A 37 -2.24 22.62 10.90
CA ALA A 37 -3.15 23.63 10.36
C ALA A 37 -4.51 23.03 9.98
N VAL A 38 -4.52 21.92 9.25
CA VAL A 38 -5.74 21.19 8.88
C VAL A 38 -6.47 20.65 10.10
N ALA A 39 -5.74 20.15 11.10
CA ALA A 39 -6.33 19.63 12.33
C ALA A 39 -7.17 20.68 13.10
N LYS A 40 -6.79 21.95 13.04
CA LYS A 40 -7.54 23.06 13.67
C LYS A 40 -8.91 23.30 13.03
N GLU A 41 -9.04 23.05 11.74
CA GLU A 41 -10.26 23.30 10.97
C GLU A 41 -11.05 22.04 10.63
N ILE A 42 -10.58 20.86 11.07
CA ILE A 42 -11.11 19.56 10.70
C ILE A 42 -12.62 19.40 10.96
N GLY A 43 -13.14 20.11 11.98
CA GLY A 43 -14.56 20.12 12.30
C GLY A 43 -15.44 20.62 11.14
N ARG A 44 -14.95 21.52 10.29
CA ARG A 44 -15.67 21.99 9.08
C ARG A 44 -15.83 20.86 8.08
N ASN A 45 -14.77 20.09 7.86
CA ASN A 45 -14.79 18.94 6.96
C ASN A 45 -15.82 17.92 7.42
N ILE A 46 -15.80 17.56 8.73
CA ILE A 46 -16.74 16.60 9.31
C ILE A 46 -18.17 17.13 9.21
N SER A 47 -18.41 18.38 9.60
CA SER A 47 -19.75 18.99 9.57
C SER A 47 -20.34 19.01 8.15
N GLY A 48 -19.52 19.30 7.14
CA GLY A 48 -19.94 19.27 5.75
C GLY A 48 -20.44 17.88 5.30
N LEU A 49 -19.81 16.81 5.78
CA LEU A 49 -20.16 15.43 5.44
C LEU A 49 -21.56 15.00 5.92
N LYS A 50 -22.20 15.75 6.78
CA LYS A 50 -23.61 15.53 7.14
C LYS A 50 -24.55 15.68 5.94
N ASN A 51 -24.12 16.37 4.90
CA ASN A 51 -24.85 16.51 3.63
C ASN A 51 -24.63 15.33 2.65
N PHE A 52 -23.81 14.36 2.98
CA PHE A 52 -23.59 13.16 2.16
C PHE A 52 -24.21 11.93 2.85
N GLN A 53 -25.41 11.55 2.38
CA GLN A 53 -26.28 10.55 3.01
C GLN A 53 -25.56 9.25 3.43
N PRO A 54 -24.65 8.64 2.62
CA PRO A 54 -24.00 7.38 2.99
C PRO A 54 -23.13 7.44 4.26
N VAL A 55 -22.75 8.65 4.71
CA VAL A 55 -21.90 8.86 5.90
C VAL A 55 -22.44 9.89 6.88
N ALA A 56 -23.61 10.48 6.62
CA ALA A 56 -24.18 11.57 7.40
C ALA A 56 -24.31 11.24 8.90
N ALA A 57 -24.82 10.07 9.23
CA ALA A 57 -24.96 9.62 10.61
C ALA A 57 -23.59 9.49 11.33
N TRP A 58 -22.57 9.02 10.63
CA TRP A 58 -21.22 8.90 11.17
C TRP A 58 -20.55 10.27 11.34
N ALA A 59 -20.79 11.20 10.42
CA ALA A 59 -20.32 12.57 10.54
C ALA A 59 -20.97 13.26 11.75
N GLN A 60 -22.29 13.08 11.93
CA GLN A 60 -23.00 13.61 13.10
C GLN A 60 -22.44 13.00 14.40
N GLY A 61 -22.28 11.69 14.49
CA GLY A 61 -21.72 11.03 15.68
C GLY A 61 -20.29 11.49 16.02
N ALA A 62 -19.45 11.74 15.02
CA ALA A 62 -18.12 12.30 15.24
C ALA A 62 -18.16 13.75 15.78
N MET A 63 -19.13 14.56 15.31
CA MET A 63 -19.34 15.91 15.84
C MET A 63 -19.86 15.88 17.28
N ASP A 64 -20.82 15.02 17.59
CA ASP A 64 -21.44 14.90 18.91
C ASP A 64 -20.45 14.41 19.96
N SER A 65 -19.58 13.44 19.59
CA SER A 65 -18.53 12.95 20.50
C SER A 65 -17.45 13.97 20.80
N GLY A 66 -17.25 14.96 19.93
CA GLY A 66 -16.21 15.98 20.07
C GLY A 66 -14.77 15.46 19.97
N THR A 67 -14.57 14.18 19.63
CA THR A 67 -13.23 13.52 19.57
C THR A 67 -12.28 14.20 18.59
N TYR A 68 -12.82 14.83 17.53
CA TYR A 68 -12.05 15.57 16.55
C TYR A 68 -11.26 16.75 17.13
N LYS A 69 -11.70 17.33 18.26
CA LYS A 69 -11.00 18.44 18.92
C LYS A 69 -9.61 18.05 19.42
N GLY A 70 -9.41 16.77 19.71
CA GLY A 70 -8.13 16.22 20.18
C GLY A 70 -7.23 15.67 19.09
N ILE A 71 -7.63 15.73 17.81
CA ILE A 71 -6.93 15.06 16.70
C ILE A 71 -5.46 15.47 16.56
N ALA A 72 -5.13 16.74 16.86
CA ALA A 72 -3.76 17.26 16.76
C ALA A 72 -2.75 16.53 17.68
N LYS A 73 -3.23 15.86 18.73
CA LYS A 73 -2.38 15.10 19.67
C LYS A 73 -2.29 13.60 19.32
N THR A 74 -2.81 13.20 18.16
CA THR A 74 -2.83 11.80 17.75
C THR A 74 -1.80 11.52 16.68
N LYS A 75 -1.53 10.23 16.41
CA LYS A 75 -0.65 9.77 15.31
C LYS A 75 -1.13 10.19 13.91
N TYR A 76 -2.32 10.74 13.78
CA TYR A 76 -2.87 11.17 12.49
C TYR A 76 -2.43 12.58 12.09
N VAL A 77 -1.74 13.32 12.97
CA VAL A 77 -1.20 14.66 12.69
C VAL A 77 0.30 14.66 12.92
N ASN A 78 1.05 14.95 11.85
CA ASN A 78 2.51 15.00 11.91
C ASN A 78 3.08 15.85 10.76
N ASP A 79 3.38 17.12 11.04
CA ASP A 79 3.91 18.04 10.04
C ASP A 79 5.26 17.59 9.45
N LYS A 80 6.07 16.83 10.20
CA LYS A 80 7.37 16.32 9.73
C LYS A 80 7.27 15.25 8.64
N GLN A 81 6.11 14.61 8.50
CA GLN A 81 5.84 13.59 7.48
C GLN A 81 5.11 14.15 6.26
N ILE A 82 5.05 15.45 6.13
CA ILE A 82 4.40 16.14 5.00
C ILE A 82 5.49 16.89 4.25
N THR A 83 5.65 16.59 2.97
CA THR A 83 6.53 17.32 2.06
C THR A 83 5.78 18.50 1.44
N ASP A 84 4.87 18.22 0.51
CA ASP A 84 4.11 19.22 -0.24
C ASP A 84 2.64 19.26 0.16
N HIS A 85 2.02 18.10 0.31
CA HIS A 85 0.60 17.94 0.56
C HIS A 85 0.34 16.91 1.67
N TYR A 86 -0.68 17.18 2.50
CA TYR A 86 -1.16 16.22 3.50
C TYR A 86 -2.06 15.14 2.88
N ALA A 87 -2.47 14.18 3.69
CA ALA A 87 -3.29 13.05 3.26
C ALA A 87 -4.58 13.47 2.55
N ILE A 88 -5.06 12.63 1.63
CA ILE A 88 -6.33 12.84 0.93
C ILE A 88 -7.48 12.72 1.92
N ILE A 89 -8.23 13.79 2.10
CA ILE A 89 -9.43 13.84 2.95
C ILE A 89 -10.59 14.50 2.21
N PRO A 90 -11.84 14.25 2.59
CA PRO A 90 -12.98 14.99 2.06
C PRO A 90 -12.94 16.45 2.55
N THR A 91 -13.29 17.38 1.68
CA THR A 91 -13.33 18.80 2.00
C THR A 91 -14.56 19.23 2.79
N GLY A 92 -15.62 18.40 2.77
CA GLY A 92 -16.94 18.77 3.30
C GLY A 92 -17.71 19.72 2.40
N GLN A 93 -17.31 19.88 1.16
CA GLN A 93 -17.88 20.80 0.16
C GLN A 93 -18.11 20.07 -1.18
N GLY A 94 -18.59 20.80 -2.20
CA GLY A 94 -18.70 20.30 -3.56
C GLY A 94 -19.90 19.34 -3.81
N PHE A 95 -20.81 19.18 -2.88
CA PHE A 95 -21.90 18.18 -2.94
C PHE A 95 -22.85 18.37 -4.14
N GLY A 96 -22.94 19.55 -4.72
CA GLY A 96 -23.70 19.79 -5.96
C GLY A 96 -23.21 18.94 -7.13
N ALA A 97 -21.92 18.59 -7.14
CA ALA A 97 -21.31 17.76 -8.18
C ALA A 97 -21.60 16.26 -8.04
N LEU A 98 -22.12 15.78 -6.90
CA LEU A 98 -22.35 14.34 -6.65
C LEU A 98 -23.27 13.70 -7.70
N LYS A 99 -24.28 14.44 -8.18
CA LYS A 99 -25.24 13.96 -9.19
C LYS A 99 -24.58 13.71 -10.56
N SER A 100 -23.45 14.33 -10.85
CA SER A 100 -22.72 14.20 -12.12
C SER A 100 -21.61 13.15 -12.06
N LEU A 101 -21.38 12.52 -10.92
CA LEU A 101 -20.36 11.51 -10.77
C LEU A 101 -20.81 10.13 -11.28
N ALA A 102 -19.89 9.43 -11.91
CA ALA A 102 -20.08 8.02 -12.22
C ALA A 102 -20.26 7.19 -10.93
N PRO A 103 -21.03 6.08 -10.97
CA PRO A 103 -21.29 5.25 -9.78
C PRO A 103 -20.01 4.76 -9.08
N THR A 104 -18.94 4.47 -9.83
CA THR A 104 -17.65 4.07 -9.26
C THR A 104 -16.98 5.23 -8.51
N ALA A 105 -17.06 6.44 -9.05
CA ALA A 105 -16.51 7.64 -8.40
C ALA A 105 -17.23 7.96 -7.08
N LEU A 106 -18.55 7.81 -7.04
CA LEU A 106 -19.35 7.94 -5.80
C LEU A 106 -18.91 6.92 -4.73
N LYS A 107 -18.69 5.66 -5.12
CA LYS A 107 -18.22 4.62 -4.21
C LYS A 107 -16.81 4.90 -3.70
N VAL A 108 -15.90 5.40 -4.56
CA VAL A 108 -14.55 5.82 -4.16
C VAL A 108 -14.63 6.98 -3.18
N TYR A 109 -15.48 7.97 -3.44
CA TYR A 109 -15.70 9.08 -2.51
C TYR A 109 -16.23 8.60 -1.15
N GLU A 110 -17.21 7.69 -1.14
CA GLU A 110 -17.70 7.09 0.11
C GLU A 110 -16.58 6.42 0.91
N ILE A 111 -15.69 5.65 0.26
CA ILE A 111 -14.55 5.01 0.94
C ILE A 111 -13.63 6.05 1.59
N ILE A 112 -13.31 7.13 0.85
CA ILE A 112 -12.48 8.21 1.39
C ILE A 112 -13.15 8.85 2.61
N CYS A 113 -14.45 9.16 2.53
CA CYS A 113 -15.19 9.74 3.63
C CYS A 113 -15.24 8.80 4.86
N ARG A 114 -15.51 7.51 4.65
CA ARG A 114 -15.54 6.51 5.73
C ARG A 114 -14.18 6.32 6.36
N ARG A 115 -13.11 6.25 5.56
CA ARG A 115 -11.75 6.17 6.10
C ARG A 115 -11.40 7.41 6.92
N PHE A 116 -11.74 8.60 6.44
CA PHE A 116 -11.56 9.85 7.17
C PHE A 116 -12.34 9.88 8.47
N LEU A 117 -13.63 9.56 8.44
CA LEU A 117 -14.46 9.56 9.65
C LEU A 117 -14.02 8.50 10.67
N SER A 118 -13.48 7.37 10.22
CA SER A 118 -13.05 6.28 11.10
C SER A 118 -11.97 6.68 12.11
N ILE A 119 -11.17 7.73 11.84
CA ILE A 119 -10.12 8.19 12.76
C ILE A 119 -10.66 8.90 14.00
N PHE A 120 -11.93 9.30 14.01
CA PHE A 120 -12.61 9.96 15.13
C PHE A 120 -13.40 8.99 16.01
N TYR A 121 -13.35 7.69 15.70
CA TYR A 121 -14.03 6.64 16.46
C TYR A 121 -13.01 5.80 17.24
N PRO A 122 -13.43 5.17 18.36
CA PRO A 122 -12.54 4.35 19.15
C PRO A 122 -11.94 3.19 18.36
N ALA A 123 -10.83 2.67 18.83
CA ALA A 123 -10.20 1.49 18.23
C ALA A 123 -11.13 0.27 18.31
N ALA A 124 -11.00 -0.63 17.34
CA ALA A 124 -11.61 -1.96 17.45
C ALA A 124 -10.86 -2.78 18.50
N GLU A 125 -11.59 -3.43 19.38
CA GLU A 125 -11.03 -4.24 20.45
C GLU A 125 -11.15 -5.73 20.14
N TYR A 126 -10.05 -6.45 20.30
CA TYR A 126 -9.97 -7.88 20.05
C TYR A 126 -9.42 -8.60 21.28
N GLN A 127 -10.06 -9.68 21.67
CA GLN A 127 -9.46 -10.64 22.59
C GLN A 127 -8.55 -11.58 21.78
N LYS A 128 -7.31 -11.72 22.26
CA LYS A 128 -6.38 -12.74 21.78
C LYS A 128 -6.19 -13.76 22.90
N VAL A 129 -6.36 -15.04 22.58
CA VAL A 129 -6.14 -16.15 23.49
C VAL A 129 -5.09 -17.06 22.88
N ALA A 130 -3.97 -17.24 23.56
CA ALA A 130 -2.94 -18.20 23.20
C ALA A 130 -2.96 -19.36 24.20
N MET A 131 -3.13 -20.57 23.71
CA MET A 131 -3.17 -21.78 24.53
C MET A 131 -2.02 -22.70 24.15
N THR A 132 -1.41 -23.32 25.15
CA THR A 132 -0.47 -24.41 24.99
C THR A 132 -1.05 -25.62 25.73
N LEU A 133 -1.31 -26.69 24.99
CA LEU A 133 -1.75 -27.97 25.52
C LEU A 133 -0.55 -28.92 25.57
N THR A 134 -0.42 -29.69 26.65
CA THR A 134 0.68 -30.63 26.81
C THR A 134 0.11 -32.03 27.01
N LYS A 135 0.61 -33.00 26.25
CA LYS A 135 0.26 -34.41 26.39
C LYS A 135 1.51 -35.24 26.15
N ASN A 136 1.88 -36.07 27.11
CA ASN A 136 3.05 -36.97 27.00
C ASN A 136 4.37 -36.26 26.57
N GLY A 137 4.58 -35.05 27.05
CA GLY A 137 5.76 -34.25 26.70
C GLY A 137 5.61 -33.41 25.42
N GLU A 138 4.68 -33.74 24.55
CA GLU A 138 4.40 -32.99 23.33
C GLU A 138 3.56 -31.73 23.60
N LYS A 139 3.83 -30.65 22.85
CA LYS A 139 3.14 -29.38 22.97
C LYS A 139 2.33 -29.08 21.71
N LEU A 140 1.05 -28.79 21.91
CA LEU A 140 0.13 -28.33 20.88
C LEU A 140 -0.22 -26.86 21.14
N PHE A 141 -0.22 -26.04 20.10
CA PHE A 141 -0.46 -24.60 20.21
C PHE A 141 -1.77 -24.23 19.50
N ALA A 142 -2.57 -23.43 20.16
CA ALA A 142 -3.78 -22.85 19.58
C ALA A 142 -3.84 -21.34 19.84
N ASN A 143 -4.17 -20.58 18.80
CA ASN A 143 -4.30 -19.14 18.86
C ASN A 143 -5.68 -18.74 18.36
N PHE A 144 -6.42 -18.01 19.20
CA PHE A 144 -7.74 -17.50 18.87
C PHE A 144 -7.70 -15.97 18.90
N LYS A 145 -8.46 -15.35 18.01
CA LYS A 145 -8.67 -13.90 17.99
C LYS A 145 -10.09 -13.62 17.59
N TYR A 146 -10.86 -13.01 18.48
CA TYR A 146 -12.23 -12.61 18.24
C TYR A 146 -12.48 -11.16 18.59
N LEU A 147 -13.47 -10.56 17.94
CA LEU A 147 -13.82 -9.16 18.09
C LEU A 147 -14.70 -8.98 19.34
N ILE A 148 -14.32 -8.04 20.21
CA ILE A 148 -15.11 -7.61 21.37
C ILE A 148 -15.92 -6.37 21.05
N SER A 149 -15.25 -5.36 20.46
CA SER A 149 -15.89 -4.10 20.10
C SER A 149 -15.48 -3.70 18.68
N GLU A 150 -16.45 -3.40 17.84
CA GLU A 150 -16.21 -3.00 16.46
C GLU A 150 -15.48 -1.65 16.34
N GLY A 151 -15.70 -0.74 17.29
CA GLY A 151 -15.10 0.58 17.25
C GLY A 151 -15.26 1.24 15.88
N TYR A 152 -14.15 1.68 15.29
CA TYR A 152 -14.12 2.33 13.97
C TYR A 152 -14.49 1.40 12.79
N LEU A 153 -14.49 0.08 12.98
CA LEU A 153 -14.77 -0.87 11.87
C LEU A 153 -16.16 -0.68 11.30
N LYS A 154 -17.16 -0.39 12.16
CA LYS A 154 -18.53 -0.09 11.71
C LYS A 154 -18.61 1.14 10.82
N VAL A 155 -17.75 2.13 11.03
CA VAL A 155 -17.67 3.34 10.21
C VAL A 155 -16.96 3.05 8.89
N SER A 156 -15.89 2.27 8.91
CA SER A 156 -15.10 1.93 7.74
C SER A 156 -15.79 0.93 6.79
N ALA A 157 -16.81 0.22 7.26
CA ALA A 157 -17.62 -0.68 6.44
C ALA A 157 -18.42 0.14 5.40
N ASN A 158 -18.16 -0.11 4.11
CA ASN A 158 -18.85 0.62 3.03
C ASN A 158 -20.26 0.06 2.77
N SER A 159 -21.12 0.91 2.20
CA SER A 159 -22.56 0.61 1.98
C SER A 159 -22.82 -0.43 0.89
N PHE A 160 -21.85 -0.67 0.01
CA PHE A 160 -22.01 -1.48 -1.19
C PHE A 160 -21.26 -2.82 -1.16
N SER A 161 -20.47 -3.09 -0.14
CA SER A 161 -19.88 -4.41 0.08
C SER A 161 -20.86 -5.32 0.77
N LYS A 162 -21.00 -6.54 0.29
CA LYS A 162 -21.67 -7.60 1.07
C LYS A 162 -20.95 -7.73 2.41
N LYS A 163 -21.67 -7.69 3.51
CA LYS A 163 -21.10 -8.02 4.82
C LYS A 163 -20.46 -9.41 4.70
N LYS A 164 -19.15 -9.44 4.70
CA LYS A 164 -18.41 -10.65 4.97
C LYS A 164 -18.23 -10.62 6.48
N ASP A 165 -18.94 -11.42 7.19
CA ASP A 165 -18.44 -11.94 8.45
C ASP A 165 -19.62 -12.52 9.20
N GLU A 166 -19.88 -13.79 8.90
CA GLU A 166 -20.30 -14.66 9.99
C GLU A 166 -19.18 -14.65 11.04
N PRO A 167 -19.51 -14.52 12.32
CA PRO A 167 -18.50 -14.55 13.36
C PRO A 167 -17.71 -15.86 13.22
N LYS A 168 -16.39 -15.76 13.14
CA LYS A 168 -15.47 -16.90 12.98
C LYS A 168 -15.66 -17.94 14.09
N TYR A 169 -16.25 -17.54 15.21
CA TYR A 169 -16.51 -18.38 16.37
C TYR A 169 -17.93 -18.11 16.89
N SER A 170 -18.63 -19.19 17.30
CA SER A 170 -19.93 -19.06 17.95
C SER A 170 -19.79 -18.40 19.32
N GLN A 171 -20.87 -17.77 19.80
CA GLN A 171 -20.89 -17.16 21.13
C GLN A 171 -20.60 -18.19 22.23
N GLU A 172 -21.16 -19.38 22.11
CA GLU A 172 -20.91 -20.51 23.02
C GLU A 172 -19.43 -20.90 23.07
N PHE A 173 -18.76 -20.94 21.90
CA PHE A 173 -17.32 -21.23 21.85
C PHE A 173 -16.50 -20.15 22.55
N ILE A 174 -16.86 -18.88 22.36
CA ILE A 174 -16.19 -17.74 23.00
C ILE A 174 -16.33 -17.81 24.53
N GLU A 175 -17.52 -18.12 25.03
CA GLU A 175 -17.79 -18.28 26.47
C GLU A 175 -17.02 -19.45 27.08
N ARG A 176 -16.98 -20.59 26.37
CA ARG A 176 -16.16 -21.73 26.80
C ARG A 176 -14.68 -21.37 26.84
N LEU A 177 -14.18 -20.69 25.81
CA LEU A 177 -12.78 -20.27 25.72
C LEU A 177 -12.39 -19.28 26.83
N ALA A 178 -13.30 -18.38 27.22
CA ALA A 178 -13.09 -17.41 28.28
C ALA A 178 -13.00 -18.08 29.69
N ASN A 179 -13.59 -19.24 29.84
CA ASN A 179 -13.62 -19.98 31.12
C ASN A 179 -12.45 -20.94 31.31
N VAL A 180 -11.66 -21.23 30.23
CA VAL A 180 -10.49 -22.13 30.30
C VAL A 180 -9.38 -21.47 31.10
N LYS A 181 -8.84 -22.21 32.08
CA LYS A 181 -7.75 -21.76 32.95
C LYS A 181 -6.51 -22.63 32.81
N LYS A 182 -5.38 -22.11 33.24
CA LYS A 182 -4.14 -22.88 33.30
C LYS A 182 -4.29 -24.06 34.25
N GLY A 183 -4.03 -25.28 33.77
CA GLY A 183 -4.15 -26.49 34.52
C GLY A 183 -5.43 -27.29 34.22
N ASP A 184 -6.38 -26.73 33.48
CA ASP A 184 -7.57 -27.45 33.06
C ASP A 184 -7.20 -28.61 32.13
N LYS A 185 -7.95 -29.71 32.26
CA LYS A 185 -7.80 -30.90 31.41
C LYS A 185 -8.84 -30.86 30.32
N LEU A 186 -8.37 -30.92 29.05
CA LEU A 186 -9.25 -31.01 27.90
C LEU A 186 -9.21 -32.43 27.31
N SER A 187 -10.38 -32.97 26.97
CA SER A 187 -10.46 -34.25 26.28
C SER A 187 -10.17 -34.10 24.78
N VAL A 188 -9.26 -34.90 24.24
CA VAL A 188 -9.01 -34.98 22.81
C VAL A 188 -10.05 -35.87 22.20
N GLN A 189 -10.91 -35.36 21.35
CA GLN A 189 -11.95 -36.12 20.67
C GLN A 189 -11.42 -36.79 19.38
N SER A 190 -10.62 -36.05 18.60
CA SER A 190 -10.01 -36.58 17.38
C SER A 190 -8.68 -35.88 17.10
N ILE A 191 -7.81 -36.54 16.36
CA ILE A 191 -6.60 -35.96 15.80
C ILE A 191 -6.66 -36.29 14.30
N GLU A 192 -6.57 -35.25 13.48
CA GLU A 192 -6.56 -35.36 12.04
C GLU A 192 -5.23 -34.84 11.48
N ILE A 193 -4.66 -35.56 10.54
CA ILE A 193 -3.52 -35.12 9.76
C ILE A 193 -4.07 -34.28 8.62
N LYS A 194 -3.74 -32.97 8.60
CA LYS A 194 -4.11 -32.10 7.51
C LYS A 194 -2.91 -31.96 6.57
N GLU A 195 -3.01 -32.63 5.43
CA GLU A 195 -2.04 -32.47 4.36
C GLU A 195 -2.20 -31.10 3.70
N GLY A 196 -1.10 -30.54 3.22
CA GLY A 196 -1.09 -29.29 2.51
C GLY A 196 0.21 -29.10 1.73
N GLU A 197 0.12 -28.33 0.68
CA GLU A 197 1.27 -27.98 -0.15
C GLU A 197 1.64 -26.51 0.08
N THR A 198 2.93 -26.23 0.01
CA THR A 198 3.42 -24.84 -0.05
C THR A 198 3.09 -24.26 -1.42
N SER A 199 2.81 -22.98 -1.46
CA SER A 199 2.59 -22.27 -2.72
C SER A 199 3.67 -21.20 -2.93
N PRO A 200 4.07 -20.92 -4.18
CA PRO A 200 5.00 -19.83 -4.46
C PRO A 200 4.39 -18.50 -4.05
N PRO A 201 5.22 -17.44 -3.85
CA PRO A 201 4.72 -16.09 -3.63
C PRO A 201 3.73 -15.68 -4.72
N LYS A 202 2.70 -14.94 -4.31
CA LYS A 202 1.71 -14.43 -5.26
C LYS A 202 2.35 -13.44 -6.23
N ARG A 203 1.99 -13.53 -7.51
CA ARG A 203 2.40 -12.53 -8.50
C ARG A 203 1.92 -11.14 -8.09
N TYR A 204 2.68 -10.12 -8.47
CA TYR A 204 2.27 -8.74 -8.27
C TYR A 204 0.99 -8.43 -9.05
N ASN A 205 0.13 -7.66 -8.45
CA ASN A 205 -0.88 -6.89 -9.18
C ASN A 205 -0.40 -5.43 -9.28
N SER A 206 -1.04 -4.64 -10.13
CA SER A 206 -0.67 -3.25 -10.36
C SER A 206 -0.56 -2.42 -9.05
N GLY A 207 -1.47 -2.63 -8.11
CA GLY A 207 -1.44 -1.94 -6.80
C GLY A 207 -0.31 -2.42 -5.89
N SER A 208 -0.08 -3.75 -5.80
CA SER A 208 1.01 -4.28 -4.98
C SER A 208 2.38 -3.93 -5.57
N LEU A 209 2.51 -3.80 -6.88
CA LEU A 209 3.75 -3.37 -7.53
C LEU A 209 4.09 -1.91 -7.16
N ILE A 210 3.10 -1.01 -7.16
CA ILE A 210 3.29 0.38 -6.70
C ILE A 210 3.75 0.42 -5.23
N LEU A 211 3.13 -0.39 -4.36
CA LEU A 211 3.54 -0.48 -2.95
C LEU A 211 4.96 -1.04 -2.80
N THR A 212 5.35 -1.97 -3.65
CA THR A 212 6.70 -2.52 -3.68
C THR A 212 7.71 -1.47 -4.14
N MET A 213 7.38 -0.66 -5.15
CA MET A 213 8.21 0.47 -5.57
C MET A 213 8.35 1.51 -4.44
N GLU A 214 7.27 1.83 -3.73
CA GLU A 214 7.29 2.73 -2.56
C GLU A 214 8.20 2.19 -1.45
N ASN A 215 8.21 0.89 -1.24
CA ASN A 215 8.98 0.22 -0.19
C ASN A 215 10.21 -0.52 -0.77
N ALA A 216 10.82 0.00 -1.81
CA ALA A 216 11.94 -0.67 -2.50
C ALA A 216 13.15 -0.91 -1.60
N GLY A 217 13.30 -0.16 -0.51
CA GLY A 217 14.35 -0.37 0.49
C GLY A 217 14.36 -1.77 1.11
N GLN A 218 13.24 -2.50 1.10
CA GLN A 218 13.19 -3.89 1.59
C GLN A 218 14.12 -4.85 0.82
N PHE A 219 14.54 -4.49 -0.40
CA PHE A 219 15.45 -5.28 -1.24
C PHE A 219 16.91 -4.83 -1.13
N ILE A 220 17.21 -3.84 -0.29
CA ILE A 220 18.56 -3.30 -0.10
C ILE A 220 19.15 -3.91 1.18
N GLU A 221 20.32 -4.55 1.06
CA GLU A 221 21.02 -5.15 2.19
C GLU A 221 21.75 -4.10 3.04
N ASP A 222 22.32 -3.09 2.40
CA ASP A 222 23.01 -1.98 3.04
C ASP A 222 22.02 -1.12 3.85
N GLU A 223 22.27 -0.97 5.16
CA GLU A 223 21.36 -0.24 6.06
C GLU A 223 21.31 1.26 5.76
N ASP A 224 22.43 1.88 5.43
CA ASP A 224 22.50 3.32 5.15
C ASP A 224 21.72 3.65 3.87
N LEU A 225 21.90 2.85 2.82
CA LEU A 225 21.17 3.00 1.58
C LEU A 225 19.68 2.63 1.74
N ARG A 226 19.37 1.68 2.61
CA ARG A 226 17.97 1.34 2.95
C ARG A 226 17.26 2.48 3.64
N GLU A 227 17.89 3.12 4.63
CA GLU A 227 17.33 4.29 5.31
C GLU A 227 17.17 5.47 4.34
N GLN A 228 18.11 5.69 3.42
CA GLN A 228 18.06 6.76 2.42
C GLN A 228 16.85 6.64 1.49
N ILE A 229 16.52 5.43 1.03
CA ILE A 229 15.37 5.20 0.14
C ILE A 229 14.06 5.02 0.91
N LYS A 230 14.12 4.95 2.24
CA LYS A 230 12.95 4.82 3.10
C LYS A 230 12.08 6.06 3.00
N GLY A 231 10.88 5.88 2.47
CA GLY A 231 9.93 6.97 2.25
C GLY A 231 9.99 7.61 0.86
N ALA A 232 11.09 7.46 0.11
CA ALA A 232 11.17 7.87 -1.29
C ALA A 232 10.82 6.73 -2.25
N GLY A 233 11.44 5.56 -2.07
CA GLY A 233 11.27 4.40 -2.92
C GLY A 233 11.81 4.60 -4.34
N ILE A 234 11.33 3.78 -5.27
CA ILE A 234 11.58 3.94 -6.71
C ILE A 234 10.44 4.77 -7.32
N GLY A 235 10.78 5.90 -7.91
CA GLY A 235 9.83 6.87 -8.40
C GLY A 235 9.06 7.58 -7.27
N THR A 236 8.21 8.52 -7.64
CA THR A 236 7.36 9.29 -6.72
C THR A 236 5.90 8.86 -6.84
N SER A 237 5.02 9.33 -5.95
CA SER A 237 3.57 9.15 -6.07
C SER A 237 3.01 9.59 -7.43
N ALA A 238 3.64 10.62 -8.02
CA ALA A 238 3.24 11.16 -9.33
C ALA A 238 3.74 10.33 -10.52
N THR A 239 4.81 9.55 -10.36
CA THR A 239 5.50 8.90 -11.49
C THR A 239 5.37 7.38 -11.52
N ARG A 240 5.12 6.69 -10.39
CA ARG A 240 5.08 5.22 -10.32
C ARG A 240 4.05 4.60 -11.26
N ASP A 241 2.87 5.19 -11.35
CA ASP A 241 1.83 4.73 -12.28
C ASP A 241 2.27 4.89 -13.75
N GLY A 242 2.86 6.04 -14.10
CA GLY A 242 3.41 6.29 -15.42
C GLY A 242 4.53 5.32 -15.80
N ILE A 243 5.38 4.90 -14.86
CA ILE A 243 6.42 3.89 -15.08
C ILE A 243 5.78 2.55 -15.47
N ILE A 244 4.77 2.08 -14.72
CA ILE A 244 4.08 0.81 -15.03
C ILE A 244 3.38 0.89 -16.39
N THR A 245 2.68 2.00 -16.66
CA THR A 245 2.03 2.23 -17.95
C THR A 245 3.04 2.21 -19.11
N LYS A 246 4.22 2.79 -18.93
CA LYS A 246 5.28 2.79 -19.94
C LYS A 246 5.84 1.38 -20.18
N LEU A 247 6.03 0.59 -19.11
CA LEU A 247 6.47 -0.80 -19.24
C LEU A 247 5.45 -1.66 -20.00
N GLU A 248 4.15 -1.44 -19.76
CA GLU A 248 3.06 -2.10 -20.48
C GLU A 248 3.01 -1.65 -21.95
N ALA A 249 3.11 -0.35 -22.22
CA ALA A 249 3.11 0.21 -23.58
C ALA A 249 4.30 -0.31 -24.42
N ASN A 250 5.47 -0.46 -23.80
CA ASN A 250 6.67 -1.05 -24.40
C ASN A 250 6.60 -2.58 -24.51
N LYS A 251 5.51 -3.20 -24.05
CA LYS A 251 5.32 -4.66 -24.03
C LYS A 251 6.38 -5.43 -23.24
N TYR A 252 6.97 -4.81 -22.21
CA TYR A 252 7.89 -5.51 -21.29
C TYR A 252 7.13 -6.28 -20.24
N ILE A 253 5.96 -5.79 -19.87
CA ILE A 253 5.02 -6.47 -18.97
C ILE A 253 3.63 -6.54 -19.62
N SER A 254 2.83 -7.49 -19.16
CA SER A 254 1.42 -7.63 -19.49
C SER A 254 0.56 -7.48 -18.25
N LEU A 255 -0.52 -6.72 -18.36
CA LEU A 255 -1.48 -6.50 -17.28
C LEU A 255 -2.81 -7.16 -17.59
N ASN A 256 -3.22 -8.13 -16.78
CA ASN A 256 -4.55 -8.71 -16.91
C ASN A 256 -5.62 -7.73 -16.41
N LYS A 257 -6.46 -7.24 -17.30
CA LYS A 257 -7.49 -6.22 -17.00
C LYS A 257 -8.51 -6.64 -15.93
N LYS A 258 -8.81 -7.94 -15.79
CA LYS A 258 -9.79 -8.44 -14.80
C LYS A 258 -9.19 -8.65 -13.42
N THR A 259 -8.00 -9.25 -13.36
CA THR A 259 -7.33 -9.61 -12.09
C THR A 259 -6.34 -8.55 -11.63
N GLN A 260 -5.94 -7.65 -12.53
CA GLN A 260 -4.85 -6.67 -12.35
C GLN A 260 -3.49 -7.34 -12.08
N ILE A 261 -3.34 -8.63 -12.38
CA ILE A 261 -2.06 -9.34 -12.24
C ILE A 261 -1.11 -8.89 -13.34
N VAL A 262 0.12 -8.60 -12.93
CA VAL A 262 1.24 -8.23 -13.78
C VAL A 262 2.11 -9.46 -14.02
N THR A 263 2.47 -9.69 -15.29
CA THR A 263 3.40 -10.74 -15.69
C THR A 263 4.44 -10.17 -16.65
N PRO A 264 5.70 -10.62 -16.61
CA PRO A 264 6.65 -10.29 -17.67
C PRO A 264 6.15 -10.86 -19.01
N THR A 265 6.52 -10.22 -20.09
CA THR A 265 6.38 -10.78 -21.44
C THR A 265 7.71 -11.38 -21.85
N PHE A 266 7.71 -12.19 -22.90
CA PHE A 266 8.94 -12.72 -23.46
C PHE A 266 9.95 -11.60 -23.84
N LEU A 267 9.47 -10.50 -24.43
CA LEU A 267 10.31 -9.34 -24.70
C LEU A 267 10.87 -8.72 -23.41
N GLY A 268 10.05 -8.64 -22.36
CA GLY A 268 10.48 -8.15 -21.05
C GLY A 268 11.57 -9.00 -20.43
N GLU A 269 11.49 -10.31 -20.55
CA GLU A 269 12.50 -11.27 -20.07
C GLU A 269 13.81 -11.09 -20.85
N ILE A 270 13.74 -10.99 -22.18
CA ILE A 270 14.92 -10.71 -23.01
C ILE A 270 15.61 -9.40 -22.59
N ILE A 271 14.84 -8.32 -22.42
CA ILE A 271 15.41 -7.03 -22.02
C ILE A 271 16.02 -7.11 -20.61
N TYR A 272 15.38 -7.83 -19.70
CA TYR A 272 15.94 -8.07 -18.36
C TYR A 272 17.29 -8.79 -18.45
N ASP A 273 17.38 -9.86 -19.23
CA ASP A 273 18.61 -10.64 -19.41
C ASP A 273 19.73 -9.80 -20.07
N ILE A 274 19.39 -9.03 -21.09
CA ILE A 274 20.36 -8.11 -21.72
C ILE A 274 20.93 -7.14 -20.69
N VAL A 275 20.08 -6.51 -19.89
CA VAL A 275 20.52 -5.56 -18.86
C VAL A 275 21.29 -6.29 -17.74
N TYR A 276 20.87 -7.48 -17.35
CA TYR A 276 21.53 -8.28 -16.32
C TYR A 276 22.97 -8.63 -16.72
N TYR A 277 23.21 -9.05 -17.96
CA TYR A 277 24.53 -9.41 -18.44
C TYR A 277 25.40 -8.21 -18.87
N SER A 278 24.78 -7.05 -19.16
CA SER A 278 25.50 -5.85 -19.58
C SER A 278 25.69 -4.83 -18.44
N ILE A 279 24.64 -4.34 -17.84
CA ILE A 279 24.63 -3.27 -16.83
C ILE A 279 23.74 -3.69 -15.65
N ASN A 280 24.10 -4.77 -14.96
CA ASN A 280 23.30 -5.32 -13.87
C ASN A 280 22.98 -4.32 -12.73
N GLY A 281 23.83 -3.31 -12.53
CA GLY A 281 23.57 -2.25 -11.57
C GLY A 281 22.25 -1.53 -11.77
N LEU A 282 21.76 -1.41 -13.02
CA LEU A 282 20.46 -0.78 -13.33
C LEU A 282 19.25 -1.58 -12.82
N LEU A 283 19.43 -2.86 -12.50
CA LEU A 283 18.38 -3.72 -11.95
C LEU A 283 18.33 -3.69 -10.42
N ARG A 284 19.21 -2.93 -9.79
CA ARG A 284 19.38 -2.90 -8.33
C ARG A 284 18.81 -1.61 -7.74
N ALA A 285 18.00 -1.74 -6.70
CA ALA A 285 17.42 -0.59 -6.00
C ALA A 285 18.47 0.27 -5.26
N ASP A 286 19.58 -0.33 -4.84
CA ASP A 286 20.67 0.35 -4.14
C ASP A 286 21.39 1.36 -5.04
N LEU A 287 21.47 1.13 -6.35
CA LEU A 287 22.00 2.13 -7.28
C LEU A 287 21.16 3.41 -7.24
N THR A 288 19.82 3.28 -7.30
CA THR A 288 18.92 4.44 -7.19
C THR A 288 19.11 5.13 -5.84
N ALA A 289 19.15 4.38 -4.74
CA ALA A 289 19.38 4.93 -3.41
C ALA A 289 20.72 5.70 -3.30
N SER A 290 21.78 5.16 -3.91
CA SER A 290 23.09 5.81 -3.93
C SER A 290 23.07 7.15 -4.69
N TRP A 291 22.37 7.22 -5.82
CA TRP A 291 22.23 8.47 -6.57
C TRP A 291 21.36 9.50 -5.83
N GLU A 292 20.27 9.09 -5.19
CA GLU A 292 19.43 9.96 -4.36
C GLU A 292 20.22 10.52 -3.17
N LYS A 293 21.03 9.68 -2.49
CA LYS A 293 21.93 10.12 -1.41
C LYS A 293 22.94 11.17 -1.91
N GLY A 294 23.47 10.97 -3.12
CA GLY A 294 24.35 11.96 -3.73
C GLY A 294 23.66 13.30 -4.02
N LEU A 295 22.41 13.27 -4.49
CA LEU A 295 21.61 14.48 -4.73
C LEU A 295 21.29 15.22 -3.42
N GLU A 296 20.96 14.51 -2.36
CA GLU A 296 20.75 15.09 -1.03
C GLU A 296 22.04 15.75 -0.54
N GLY A 297 23.19 15.09 -0.68
CA GLY A 297 24.48 15.67 -0.34
C GLY A 297 24.81 16.96 -1.12
N VAL A 298 24.35 17.06 -2.37
CA VAL A 298 24.45 18.31 -3.13
C VAL A 298 23.52 19.38 -2.58
N ALA A 299 22.28 19.03 -2.24
CA ALA A 299 21.31 19.97 -1.66
C ALA A 299 21.74 20.51 -0.30
N GLU A 300 22.42 19.68 0.51
CA GLU A 300 22.96 20.05 1.81
C GLU A 300 24.35 20.72 1.75
N GLY A 301 24.94 20.83 0.55
CA GLY A 301 26.27 21.43 0.36
C GLY A 301 27.43 20.54 0.81
N GLN A 302 27.20 19.25 1.05
CA GLN A 302 28.23 18.28 1.42
C GLN A 302 29.05 17.82 0.22
N ILE A 303 28.46 17.81 -0.96
CA ILE A 303 29.06 17.42 -2.24
C ILE A 303 28.82 18.57 -3.23
N SER A 304 29.82 18.90 -4.05
CA SER A 304 29.61 19.90 -5.12
C SER A 304 28.80 19.31 -6.28
N LYS A 305 28.10 20.18 -7.00
CA LYS A 305 27.37 19.80 -8.22
C LYS A 305 28.31 19.21 -9.27
N GLU A 306 29.51 19.77 -9.38
CA GLU A 306 30.55 19.33 -10.31
C GLU A 306 31.01 17.92 -9.96
N GLU A 307 31.29 17.63 -8.68
CA GLU A 307 31.69 16.31 -8.20
C GLU A 307 30.61 15.26 -8.48
N TYR A 308 29.34 15.57 -8.16
CA TYR A 308 28.21 14.69 -8.43
C TYR A 308 28.07 14.39 -9.94
N THR A 309 28.13 15.45 -10.78
CA THR A 309 28.03 15.32 -12.23
C THR A 309 29.20 14.49 -12.80
N GLN A 310 30.41 14.68 -12.27
CA GLN A 310 31.58 13.93 -12.69
C GLN A 310 31.44 12.44 -12.35
N LYS A 311 30.95 12.09 -11.14
CA LYS A 311 30.66 10.70 -10.75
C LYS A 311 29.64 10.06 -11.68
N MET A 312 28.54 10.75 -11.99
CA MET A 312 27.52 10.26 -12.90
C MET A 312 28.06 10.06 -14.30
N THR A 313 28.79 11.04 -14.84
CA THR A 313 29.39 10.96 -16.18
C THR A 313 30.38 9.80 -16.27
N THR A 314 31.22 9.63 -15.24
CA THR A 314 32.16 8.50 -15.17
C THR A 314 31.43 7.16 -15.17
N TYR A 315 30.39 7.01 -14.37
CA TYR A 315 29.55 5.81 -14.33
C TYR A 315 28.97 5.50 -15.73
N VAL A 316 28.29 6.46 -16.34
CA VAL A 316 27.68 6.28 -17.67
C VAL A 316 28.72 5.92 -18.71
N THR A 317 29.86 6.60 -18.71
CA THR A 317 30.96 6.35 -19.68
C THR A 317 31.54 4.95 -19.51
N GLN A 318 31.83 4.53 -18.29
CA GLN A 318 32.39 3.20 -18.01
C GLN A 318 31.44 2.09 -18.46
N TYR A 319 30.16 2.17 -18.11
CA TYR A 319 29.19 1.14 -18.50
C TYR A 319 28.89 1.15 -19.98
N THR A 320 28.83 2.33 -20.62
CA THR A 320 28.68 2.42 -22.08
C THR A 320 29.86 1.75 -22.81
N ASN A 321 31.07 2.01 -22.36
CA ASN A 321 32.27 1.38 -22.94
C ASN A 321 32.30 -0.14 -22.70
N ARG A 322 31.89 -0.59 -21.50
CA ARG A 322 31.76 -2.02 -21.19
C ARG A 322 30.77 -2.71 -22.12
N VAL A 323 29.59 -2.12 -22.34
CA VAL A 323 28.57 -2.69 -23.26
C VAL A 323 29.09 -2.80 -24.67
N LYS A 324 29.85 -1.80 -25.20
CA LYS A 324 30.45 -1.84 -26.51
C LYS A 324 31.47 -2.97 -26.71
N GLN A 325 32.03 -3.47 -25.59
CA GLN A 325 33.04 -4.55 -25.64
C GLN A 325 32.42 -5.94 -25.46
N ILE A 326 31.11 -6.03 -25.18
CA ILE A 326 30.44 -7.32 -25.07
C ILE A 326 30.40 -8.01 -26.44
N PRO A 327 30.95 -9.23 -26.60
CA PRO A 327 30.91 -9.95 -27.85
C PRO A 327 29.47 -10.17 -28.31
N VAL A 328 29.25 -10.05 -29.64
CA VAL A 328 27.93 -10.24 -30.25
C VAL A 328 27.32 -11.62 -29.95
N SER A 329 28.14 -12.63 -29.68
CA SER A 329 27.70 -13.96 -29.27
C SER A 329 26.88 -13.98 -27.94
N TYR A 330 27.07 -13.00 -27.04
CA TYR A 330 26.25 -12.84 -25.84
C TYR A 330 24.94 -12.09 -26.11
N THR A 331 24.79 -11.43 -27.23
CA THR A 331 23.55 -10.78 -27.64
C THR A 331 22.62 -11.71 -28.41
N HIS A 332 23.10 -12.87 -28.84
CA HIS A 332 22.28 -13.98 -29.32
C HIS A 332 21.87 -14.81 -28.09
N LEU A 333 20.87 -14.34 -27.34
CA LEU A 333 20.11 -15.19 -26.46
C LEU A 333 19.55 -16.32 -27.32
N THR A 334 20.11 -17.52 -27.18
CA THR A 334 19.52 -18.71 -27.75
C THR A 334 18.11 -18.83 -27.16
N LEU A 335 17.12 -18.55 -27.99
CA LEU A 335 15.73 -18.87 -27.71
C LEU A 335 15.69 -20.30 -27.18
N PRO A 336 15.07 -20.58 -26.04
CA PRO A 336 14.83 -21.94 -25.64
C PRO A 336 14.03 -22.60 -26.76
N THR A 337 14.69 -23.53 -27.48
CA THR A 337 14.13 -24.27 -28.61
C THR A 337 13.16 -25.38 -28.18
N LYS A 338 12.60 -25.29 -26.96
CA LYS A 338 11.56 -26.17 -26.50
C LYS A 338 10.35 -25.39 -26.06
N LEU A 339 9.44 -25.21 -27.00
CA LEU A 339 8.01 -25.25 -26.72
C LEU A 339 7.70 -26.70 -26.30
N GLU A 340 7.76 -27.01 -25.02
CA GLU A 340 7.06 -28.18 -24.52
C GLU A 340 5.62 -27.74 -24.27
N VAL A 341 4.74 -28.39 -25.04
CA VAL A 341 3.28 -28.32 -25.04
C VAL A 341 2.73 -28.72 -23.70
#